data_9cbb23ec524e1c0bef7616461f6f0941
#
_entry.id   9cbb23ec524e1c0bef7616461f6f0941
#
_cell.length_a   1.000
_cell.length_b   1.000
_cell.length_c   1.000
_cell.angle_alpha   90.00
_cell.angle_beta   90.00
_cell.angle_gamma   90.00
#
_symmetry.space_group_name_H-M   'P 1'
#
loop_
_entity.id
_entity.type
_entity.pdbx_description
1 polymer ?
#
loop_
_entity_poly.entity_id
_entity_poly.type
_entity_poly.pdbx_seq_one_letter_code
_entity_poly.pdbx_strand_id
1 'polypeptide(L)'
;MSAPIVEAINVKKTYMLGKIPVEALRGVNLKVETGDFVSLLGPSGSGKSTMLNLIGALDKPTSGTLLVDGADIGKLSDNQLADLRRRIGFVFQFFNLIPRFTAIDNVELSMSIADMSKAERRKRAEELLGIVGLNERVNHKPAELSGGQQQRVAIARALANNPKFLLLDEPTGNIDSKTATEIVGLIKKLNVEQKVSIIMVTHDQHLAGEAKRTLQMFDGEITSEVISDQ
;
A
#
# COMPACT_ATOMS: atom_id res chain seq x y z
N MET A 1 23.25 -10.70 -0.47
CA MET A 1 22.09 -9.94 -0.96
C MET A 1 20.92 -10.28 -0.02
N SER A 2 20.17 -9.29 0.46
CA SER A 2 18.96 -9.54 1.25
C SER A 2 17.90 -10.19 0.36
N ALA A 3 17.03 -11.03 0.96
CA ALA A 3 15.91 -11.59 0.22
C ALA A 3 14.94 -10.46 -0.21
N PRO A 4 14.29 -10.57 -1.38
CA PRO A 4 13.32 -9.58 -1.83
C PRO A 4 12.13 -9.52 -0.87
N ILE A 5 11.54 -8.32 -0.71
CA ILE A 5 10.35 -8.13 0.13
C ILE A 5 9.10 -8.73 -0.52
N VAL A 6 9.03 -8.70 -1.86
CA VAL A 6 8.01 -9.36 -2.67
C VAL A 6 8.65 -10.07 -3.85
N GLU A 7 8.28 -11.33 -4.09
CA GLU A 7 8.66 -12.09 -5.27
C GLU A 7 7.46 -12.86 -5.82
N ALA A 8 7.06 -12.55 -7.05
CA ALA A 8 6.02 -13.23 -7.79
C ALA A 8 6.64 -14.03 -8.93
N ILE A 9 6.31 -15.31 -9.02
CA ILE A 9 6.81 -16.23 -10.04
C ILE A 9 5.60 -16.86 -10.73
N ASN A 10 5.36 -16.46 -11.98
CA ASN A 10 4.26 -16.93 -12.82
C ASN A 10 2.89 -16.88 -12.11
N VAL A 11 2.62 -15.77 -11.38
CA VAL A 11 1.42 -15.61 -10.57
C VAL A 11 0.21 -15.41 -11.47
N LYS A 12 -0.81 -16.25 -11.30
CA LYS A 12 -2.10 -16.17 -11.97
C LYS A 12 -3.22 -15.95 -10.97
N LYS A 13 -4.23 -15.19 -11.38
CA LYS A 13 -5.45 -15.02 -10.61
C LYS A 13 -6.66 -15.05 -11.53
N THR A 14 -7.56 -15.98 -11.27
CA THR A 14 -8.84 -16.14 -11.97
C THR A 14 -9.97 -15.97 -10.97
N TYR A 15 -10.90 -15.08 -11.24
CA TYR A 15 -12.15 -14.92 -10.51
C TYR A 15 -13.29 -15.62 -11.27
N MET A 16 -14.27 -16.11 -10.54
CA MET A 16 -15.49 -16.67 -11.14
C MET A 16 -16.62 -15.64 -11.09
N LEU A 17 -17.06 -15.15 -12.25
CA LEU A 17 -18.23 -14.29 -12.37
C LEU A 17 -19.44 -15.17 -12.72
N GLY A 18 -20.09 -15.71 -11.69
CA GLY A 18 -21.03 -16.82 -11.87
C GLY A 18 -20.32 -18.06 -12.38
N LYS A 19 -20.57 -18.46 -13.65
CA LYS A 19 -19.89 -19.60 -14.31
C LYS A 19 -18.78 -19.18 -15.28
N ILE A 20 -18.54 -17.89 -15.45
CA ILE A 20 -17.57 -17.36 -16.41
C ILE A 20 -16.25 -17.09 -15.67
N PRO A 21 -15.13 -17.73 -16.06
CA PRO A 21 -13.82 -17.41 -15.52
C PRO A 21 -13.31 -16.08 -16.10
N VAL A 22 -12.81 -15.20 -15.24
CA VAL A 22 -12.17 -13.94 -15.60
C VAL A 22 -10.72 -13.99 -15.10
N GLU A 23 -9.78 -14.09 -16.03
CA GLU A 23 -8.35 -14.09 -15.73
C GLU A 23 -7.89 -12.65 -15.46
N ALA A 24 -7.74 -12.29 -14.17
CA ALA A 24 -7.27 -10.99 -13.76
C ALA A 24 -5.73 -10.86 -13.79
N LEU A 25 -5.01 -11.97 -13.59
CA LEU A 25 -3.55 -12.08 -13.75
C LEU A 25 -3.20 -13.33 -14.56
N ARG A 26 -2.28 -13.19 -15.53
CA ARG A 26 -1.98 -14.19 -16.54
C ARG A 26 -0.54 -14.72 -16.50
N GLY A 27 0.12 -14.67 -15.35
CA GLY A 27 1.49 -15.18 -15.18
C GLY A 27 2.48 -14.07 -14.87
N VAL A 28 2.13 -13.22 -13.90
CA VAL A 28 2.95 -12.07 -13.47
C VAL A 28 4.24 -12.55 -12.82
N ASN A 29 5.36 -11.98 -13.27
CA ASN A 29 6.66 -12.08 -12.63
C ASN A 29 7.07 -10.69 -12.12
N LEU A 30 7.39 -10.60 -10.83
CA LEU A 30 7.73 -9.34 -10.16
C LEU A 30 8.73 -9.62 -9.05
N LYS A 31 9.74 -8.75 -8.92
CA LYS A 31 10.66 -8.76 -7.79
C LYS A 31 10.80 -7.35 -7.25
N VAL A 32 10.58 -7.19 -5.93
CA VAL A 32 10.73 -5.92 -5.21
C VAL A 32 11.73 -6.14 -4.08
N GLU A 33 12.81 -5.38 -4.10
CA GLU A 33 13.82 -5.44 -3.05
C GLU A 33 13.43 -4.57 -1.84
N THR A 34 14.04 -4.86 -0.70
CA THR A 34 13.83 -4.02 0.50
C THR A 34 14.36 -2.61 0.25
N GLY A 35 13.54 -1.61 0.53
CA GLY A 35 13.86 -0.19 0.29
C GLY A 35 13.51 0.32 -1.11
N ASP A 36 13.03 -0.54 -2.02
CA ASP A 36 12.57 -0.12 -3.33
C ASP A 36 11.31 0.78 -3.24
N PHE A 37 11.22 1.71 -4.18
CA PHE A 37 9.96 2.37 -4.53
C PHE A 37 9.59 1.95 -5.95
N VAL A 38 8.54 1.13 -6.06
CA VAL A 38 8.06 0.54 -7.32
C VAL A 38 6.64 1.02 -7.59
N SER A 39 6.34 1.41 -8.82
CA SER A 39 4.97 1.67 -9.29
C SER A 39 4.51 0.63 -10.31
N LEU A 40 3.26 0.20 -10.19
CA LEU A 40 2.51 -0.56 -11.20
C LEU A 40 1.60 0.41 -11.94
N LEU A 41 1.93 0.73 -13.20
CA LEU A 41 1.20 1.65 -14.05
C LEU A 41 0.38 0.88 -15.08
N GLY A 42 -0.85 1.29 -15.33
CA GLY A 42 -1.67 0.71 -16.39
C GLY A 42 -3.11 1.20 -16.36
N PRO A 43 -3.89 0.94 -17.43
CA PRO A 43 -5.28 1.34 -17.50
C PRO A 43 -6.16 0.63 -16.46
N SER A 44 -7.40 1.09 -16.29
CA SER A 44 -8.40 0.37 -15.50
C SER A 44 -8.61 -1.04 -16.06
N GLY A 45 -8.72 -2.03 -15.18
CA GLY A 45 -8.89 -3.44 -15.57
C GLY A 45 -7.59 -4.18 -15.92
N SER A 46 -6.42 -3.54 -15.91
CA SER A 46 -5.15 -4.23 -16.25
C SER A 46 -4.65 -5.23 -15.19
N GLY A 47 -5.32 -5.36 -14.03
CA GLY A 47 -4.96 -6.30 -12.96
C GLY A 47 -4.19 -5.70 -11.79
N LYS A 48 -3.89 -4.38 -11.78
CA LYS A 48 -3.11 -3.70 -10.73
C LYS A 48 -3.66 -3.92 -9.32
N SER A 49 -4.94 -3.60 -9.09
CA SER A 49 -5.57 -3.78 -7.78
C SER A 49 -5.65 -5.26 -7.38
N THR A 50 -5.79 -6.18 -8.34
CA THR A 50 -5.68 -7.62 -8.08
C THR A 50 -4.29 -7.97 -7.57
N MET A 51 -3.23 -7.51 -8.25
CA MET A 51 -1.85 -7.75 -7.82
C MET A 51 -1.58 -7.14 -6.45
N LEU A 52 -2.06 -5.92 -6.19
CA LEU A 52 -1.95 -5.25 -4.90
C LEU A 52 -2.65 -6.04 -3.79
N ASN A 53 -3.85 -6.56 -4.04
CA ASN A 53 -4.59 -7.40 -3.09
C ASN A 53 -3.86 -8.70 -2.75
N LEU A 54 -3.23 -9.34 -3.74
CA LEU A 54 -2.43 -10.54 -3.51
C LEU A 54 -1.19 -10.22 -2.66
N ILE A 55 -0.42 -9.18 -3.03
CA ILE A 55 0.76 -8.73 -2.26
C ILE A 55 0.35 -8.33 -0.84
N GLY A 56 -0.82 -7.71 -0.70
CA GLY A 56 -1.40 -7.32 0.58
C GLY A 56 -1.96 -8.46 1.43
N ALA A 57 -1.85 -9.71 0.98
CA ALA A 57 -2.43 -10.88 1.66
C ALA A 57 -3.93 -10.74 1.93
N LEU A 58 -4.65 -9.99 1.08
CA LEU A 58 -6.11 -9.84 1.11
C LEU A 58 -6.80 -10.94 0.30
N ASP A 59 -6.06 -11.57 -0.62
CA ASP A 59 -6.49 -12.65 -1.48
C ASP A 59 -5.32 -13.61 -1.76
N LYS A 60 -5.58 -14.76 -2.38
CA LYS A 60 -4.57 -15.77 -2.73
C LYS A 60 -4.47 -15.92 -4.24
N PRO A 61 -3.28 -16.23 -4.79
CA PRO A 61 -3.14 -16.58 -6.20
C PRO A 61 -3.91 -17.88 -6.52
N THR A 62 -4.41 -17.98 -7.75
CA THR A 62 -5.01 -19.24 -8.27
C THR A 62 -3.92 -20.26 -8.60
N SER A 63 -2.77 -19.79 -9.10
CA SER A 63 -1.58 -20.60 -9.35
C SER A 63 -0.33 -19.71 -9.41
N GLY A 64 0.85 -20.34 -9.48
CA GLY A 64 2.13 -19.66 -9.36
C GLY A 64 2.56 -19.50 -7.90
N THR A 65 3.68 -18.84 -7.66
CA THR A 65 4.22 -18.62 -6.32
C THR A 65 4.30 -17.12 -6.02
N LEU A 66 3.76 -16.71 -4.89
CA LEU A 66 3.89 -15.32 -4.40
C LEU A 66 4.48 -15.35 -3.00
N LEU A 67 5.72 -14.89 -2.90
CA LEU A 67 6.42 -14.70 -1.63
C LEU A 67 6.28 -13.24 -1.19
N VAL A 68 5.84 -13.02 0.04
CA VAL A 68 5.77 -11.71 0.68
C VAL A 68 6.43 -11.80 2.05
N ASP A 69 7.44 -10.96 2.30
CA ASP A 69 8.31 -11.03 3.49
C ASP A 69 8.81 -12.47 3.75
N GLY A 70 9.17 -13.17 2.65
CA GLY A 70 9.65 -14.56 2.65
C GLY A 70 8.57 -15.65 2.82
N ALA A 71 7.30 -15.29 3.02
CA ALA A 71 6.20 -16.23 3.21
C ALA A 71 5.41 -16.47 1.91
N ASP A 72 5.16 -17.74 1.55
CA ASP A 72 4.35 -18.12 0.38
C ASP A 72 2.85 -17.93 0.68
N ILE A 73 2.25 -16.88 0.12
CA ILE A 73 0.84 -16.50 0.34
C ILE A 73 -0.12 -17.64 0.02
N GLY A 74 0.18 -18.44 -0.99
CA GLY A 74 -0.67 -19.56 -1.39
C GLY A 74 -0.82 -20.64 -0.32
N LYS A 75 0.21 -20.80 0.54
CA LYS A 75 0.30 -21.86 1.57
C LYS A 75 -0.13 -21.41 2.96
N LEU A 76 -0.27 -20.09 3.21
CA LEU A 76 -0.61 -19.58 4.52
C LEU A 76 -2.06 -19.86 4.90
N SER A 77 -2.31 -20.17 6.17
CA SER A 77 -3.65 -20.18 6.77
C SER A 77 -4.17 -18.74 6.96
N ASP A 78 -5.48 -18.58 7.21
CA ASP A 78 -6.09 -17.26 7.41
C ASP A 78 -5.50 -16.50 8.60
N ASN A 79 -5.12 -17.20 9.69
CA ASN A 79 -4.45 -16.60 10.82
C ASN A 79 -3.04 -16.11 10.45
N GLN A 80 -2.27 -16.90 9.70
CA GLN A 80 -0.95 -16.51 9.22
C GLN A 80 -1.03 -15.32 8.24
N LEU A 81 -2.06 -15.28 7.38
CA LEU A 81 -2.34 -14.12 6.52
C LEU A 81 -2.68 -12.88 7.36
N ALA A 82 -3.45 -13.04 8.45
CA ALA A 82 -3.75 -11.95 9.37
C ALA A 82 -2.49 -11.39 10.04
N ASP A 83 -1.58 -12.26 10.47
CA ASP A 83 -0.30 -11.86 11.06
C ASP A 83 0.62 -11.17 10.05
N LEU A 84 0.63 -11.64 8.80
CA LEU A 84 1.38 -10.99 7.72
C LEU A 84 0.84 -9.59 7.43
N ARG A 85 -0.51 -9.41 7.36
CA ARG A 85 -1.14 -8.09 7.14
C ARG A 85 -0.76 -7.04 8.19
N ARG A 86 -0.44 -7.42 9.41
CA ARG A 86 0.07 -6.49 10.44
C ARG A 86 1.41 -5.85 10.07
N ARG A 87 2.19 -6.49 9.19
CA ARG A 87 3.49 -6.01 8.72
C ARG A 87 3.40 -5.19 7.43
N ILE A 88 2.19 -4.98 6.92
CA ILE A 88 1.91 -4.28 5.66
C ILE A 88 1.10 -3.02 5.98
N GLY A 89 1.54 -1.88 5.51
CA GLY A 89 0.79 -0.64 5.61
C GLY A 89 -0.04 -0.40 4.35
N PHE A 90 -1.34 -0.17 4.50
CA PHE A 90 -2.25 0.08 3.38
C PHE A 90 -2.68 1.55 3.33
N VAL A 91 -2.59 2.14 2.14
CA VAL A 91 -3.13 3.47 1.82
C VAL A 91 -4.07 3.32 0.61
N PHE A 92 -5.33 3.66 0.79
CA PHE A 92 -6.38 3.51 -0.21
C PHE A 92 -6.77 4.84 -0.84
N GLN A 93 -7.31 4.80 -2.05
CA GLN A 93 -7.81 5.94 -2.80
C GLN A 93 -8.90 6.72 -2.03
N PHE A 94 -9.81 6.02 -1.34
CA PHE A 94 -10.91 6.62 -0.57
C PHE A 94 -10.57 6.79 0.92
N PHE A 95 -9.28 6.85 1.28
CA PHE A 95 -8.78 7.02 2.65
C PHE A 95 -9.18 5.92 3.63
N ASN A 96 -10.41 5.42 3.56
CA ASN A 96 -11.01 4.39 4.42
C ASN A 96 -10.85 4.72 5.91
N LEU A 97 -11.06 5.99 6.27
CA LEU A 97 -11.08 6.43 7.65
C LEU A 97 -12.44 6.12 8.29
N ILE A 98 -12.44 5.82 9.59
CA ILE A 98 -13.67 5.62 10.35
C ILE A 98 -14.27 7.00 10.66
N PRO A 99 -15.46 7.35 10.14
CA PRO A 99 -15.97 8.73 10.18
C PRO A 99 -16.26 9.26 11.58
N ARG A 100 -16.53 8.36 12.53
CA ARG A 100 -16.85 8.73 13.94
C ARG A 100 -15.60 8.93 14.79
N PHE A 101 -14.43 8.47 14.32
CA PHE A 101 -13.14 8.54 15.01
C PHE A 101 -12.41 9.82 14.62
N THR A 102 -11.67 10.38 15.56
CA THR A 102 -10.73 11.47 15.29
C THR A 102 -9.54 10.97 14.46
N ALA A 103 -8.69 11.88 13.96
CA ALA A 103 -7.46 11.51 13.25
C ALA A 103 -6.59 10.58 14.09
N ILE A 104 -6.38 10.92 15.36
CA ILE A 104 -5.56 10.10 16.26
C ILE A 104 -6.21 8.74 16.56
N ASP A 105 -7.53 8.67 16.75
CA ASP A 105 -8.22 7.40 16.99
C ASP A 105 -8.16 6.48 15.77
N ASN A 106 -8.20 7.05 14.55
CA ASN A 106 -8.01 6.28 13.30
C ASN A 106 -6.62 5.65 13.20
N VAL A 107 -5.57 6.37 13.65
CA VAL A 107 -4.20 5.84 13.67
C VAL A 107 -4.04 4.81 14.80
N GLU A 108 -4.54 5.12 15.99
CA GLU A 108 -4.46 4.29 17.20
C GLU A 108 -5.11 2.92 17.01
N LEU A 109 -6.22 2.85 16.26
CA LEU A 109 -6.96 1.62 15.99
C LEU A 109 -6.09 0.53 15.36
N SER A 110 -5.19 0.89 14.45
CA SER A 110 -4.29 -0.08 13.79
C SER A 110 -3.37 -0.81 14.77
N MET A 111 -3.10 -0.19 15.91
CA MET A 111 -2.26 -0.73 16.97
C MET A 111 -3.06 -1.45 18.07
N SER A 112 -4.40 -1.45 17.99
CA SER A 112 -5.27 -2.00 19.05
C SER A 112 -5.12 -3.52 19.26
N ILE A 113 -4.61 -4.22 18.25
CA ILE A 113 -4.35 -5.67 18.24
C ILE A 113 -2.87 -6.01 18.48
N ALA A 114 -2.02 -5.01 18.73
CA ALA A 114 -0.64 -5.19 19.14
C ALA A 114 -0.54 -5.21 20.68
N ASP A 115 0.50 -5.84 21.22
CA ASP A 115 0.78 -5.83 22.66
C ASP A 115 1.36 -4.46 23.10
N MET A 116 0.55 -3.41 22.96
CA MET A 116 0.88 -2.05 23.34
C MET A 116 -0.20 -1.51 24.28
N SER A 117 0.23 -0.84 25.36
CA SER A 117 -0.68 -0.13 26.25
C SER A 117 -1.39 1.03 25.51
N LYS A 118 -2.54 1.47 26.04
CA LYS A 118 -3.26 2.61 25.45
C LYS A 118 -2.40 3.88 25.38
N ALA A 119 -1.59 4.13 26.42
CA ALA A 119 -0.70 5.30 26.48
C ALA A 119 0.39 5.25 25.39
N GLU A 120 1.00 4.08 25.17
CA GLU A 120 2.01 3.89 24.12
C GLU A 120 1.40 4.07 22.72
N ARG A 121 0.21 3.49 22.46
CA ARG A 121 -0.50 3.69 21.18
C ARG A 121 -0.81 5.15 20.92
N ARG A 122 -1.31 5.86 21.94
CA ARG A 122 -1.63 7.28 21.84
C ARG A 122 -0.41 8.12 21.50
N LYS A 123 0.69 7.92 22.24
CA LYS A 123 1.97 8.58 21.97
C LYS A 123 2.48 8.31 20.55
N ARG A 124 2.45 7.04 20.14
CA ARG A 124 2.88 6.65 18.79
C ARG A 124 2.00 7.28 17.70
N ALA A 125 0.69 7.34 17.91
CA ALA A 125 -0.23 7.98 16.97
C ALA A 125 0.03 9.50 16.84
N GLU A 126 0.33 10.19 17.95
CA GLU A 126 0.72 11.61 17.94
C GLU A 126 2.02 11.83 17.15
N GLU A 127 3.04 11.02 17.39
CA GLU A 127 4.31 11.07 16.65
C GLU A 127 4.09 10.90 15.14
N LEU A 128 3.27 9.91 14.75
CA LEU A 128 2.99 9.64 13.33
C LEU A 128 2.19 10.77 12.66
N LEU A 129 1.20 11.34 13.36
CA LEU A 129 0.49 12.52 12.88
C LEU A 129 1.41 13.72 12.74
N GLY A 130 2.41 13.86 13.63
CA GLY A 130 3.47 14.85 13.49
C GLY A 130 4.32 14.66 12.23
N ILE A 131 4.73 13.42 11.94
CA ILE A 131 5.52 13.08 10.74
C ILE A 131 4.78 13.50 9.45
N VAL A 132 3.47 13.35 9.41
CA VAL A 132 2.64 13.74 8.26
C VAL A 132 2.16 15.19 8.31
N GLY A 133 2.58 15.99 9.29
CA GLY A 133 2.28 17.43 9.41
C GLY A 133 0.87 17.74 9.90
N LEU A 134 0.31 16.92 10.82
CA LEU A 134 -1.05 17.06 11.35
C LEU A 134 -1.10 17.27 12.87
N ASN A 135 -0.05 17.86 13.48
CA ASN A 135 0.03 18.09 14.93
C ASN A 135 -1.19 18.85 15.48
N GLU A 136 -1.68 19.86 14.75
CA GLU A 136 -2.80 20.70 15.18
C GLU A 136 -4.17 20.10 14.81
N ARG A 137 -4.21 18.93 14.14
CA ARG A 137 -5.43 18.30 13.63
C ARG A 137 -5.73 16.95 14.27
N VAL A 138 -4.98 16.54 15.29
CA VAL A 138 -5.05 15.22 15.92
C VAL A 138 -6.45 14.84 16.40
N ASN A 139 -7.23 15.82 16.89
CA ASN A 139 -8.59 15.61 17.43
C ASN A 139 -9.71 15.88 16.41
N HIS A 140 -9.38 16.23 15.16
CA HIS A 140 -10.40 16.46 14.12
C HIS A 140 -10.92 15.13 13.57
N LYS A 141 -12.20 15.11 13.23
CA LYS A 141 -12.84 13.98 12.54
C LYS A 141 -12.64 14.11 11.03
N PRO A 142 -12.77 13.01 10.26
CA PRO A 142 -12.60 13.05 8.80
C PRO A 142 -13.44 14.13 8.11
N ALA A 143 -14.67 14.37 8.53
CA ALA A 143 -15.53 15.41 7.96
C ALA A 143 -15.01 16.87 8.18
N GLU A 144 -14.07 17.06 9.10
CA GLU A 144 -13.45 18.35 9.43
C GLU A 144 -12.08 18.53 8.75
N LEU A 145 -11.66 17.54 7.96
CA LEU A 145 -10.37 17.48 7.28
C LEU A 145 -10.53 17.58 5.76
N SER A 146 -9.62 18.30 5.10
CA SER A 146 -9.53 18.26 3.63
C SER A 146 -9.15 16.86 3.13
N GLY A 147 -9.37 16.55 1.83
CA GLY A 147 -8.99 15.27 1.24
C GLY A 147 -7.50 14.94 1.43
N GLY A 148 -6.62 15.92 1.23
CA GLY A 148 -5.19 15.75 1.49
C GLY A 148 -4.85 15.50 2.96
N GLN A 149 -5.55 16.14 3.89
CA GLN A 149 -5.40 15.87 5.32
C GLN A 149 -5.89 14.47 5.68
N GLN A 150 -7.02 14.03 5.13
CA GLN A 150 -7.50 12.66 5.30
C GLN A 150 -6.50 11.63 4.75
N GLN A 151 -5.89 11.90 3.61
CA GLN A 151 -4.84 11.03 3.04
C GLN A 151 -3.60 10.99 3.94
N ARG A 152 -3.18 12.12 4.52
CA ARG A 152 -2.09 12.15 5.51
C ARG A 152 -2.43 11.31 6.75
N VAL A 153 -3.67 11.34 7.25
CA VAL A 153 -4.12 10.44 8.34
C VAL A 153 -4.04 8.98 7.90
N ALA A 154 -4.47 8.64 6.68
CA ALA A 154 -4.39 7.27 6.16
C ALA A 154 -2.93 6.79 6.04
N ILE A 155 -1.99 7.66 5.64
CA ILE A 155 -0.56 7.36 5.61
C ILE A 155 -0.01 7.14 7.04
N ALA A 156 -0.35 8.02 7.99
CA ALA A 156 0.04 7.85 9.40
C ALA A 156 -0.48 6.52 9.97
N ARG A 157 -1.73 6.17 9.68
CA ARG A 157 -2.35 4.88 10.05
C ARG A 157 -1.60 3.70 9.45
N ALA A 158 -1.19 3.80 8.18
CA ALA A 158 -0.44 2.73 7.50
C ALA A 158 0.94 2.49 8.15
N LEU A 159 1.56 3.52 8.73
CA LEU A 159 2.85 3.44 9.42
C LEU A 159 2.76 2.94 10.87
N ALA A 160 1.56 2.81 11.43
CA ALA A 160 1.33 2.60 12.87
C ALA A 160 2.08 1.39 13.44
N ASN A 161 2.06 0.26 12.75
CA ASN A 161 2.67 -1.00 13.19
C ASN A 161 4.11 -1.22 12.68
N ASN A 162 4.84 -0.16 12.30
CA ASN A 162 6.17 -0.25 11.71
C ASN A 162 6.23 -1.26 10.56
N PRO A 163 5.45 -1.05 9.49
CA PRO A 163 5.30 -2.02 8.42
C PRO A 163 6.63 -2.25 7.68
N LYS A 164 6.80 -3.44 7.10
CA LYS A 164 7.94 -3.78 6.24
C LYS A 164 7.89 -3.02 4.92
N PHE A 165 6.68 -2.75 4.42
CA PHE A 165 6.44 -1.96 3.23
C PHE A 165 5.04 -1.35 3.22
N LEU A 166 4.85 -0.34 2.37
CA LEU A 166 3.56 0.29 2.11
C LEU A 166 2.99 -0.16 0.76
N LEU A 167 1.69 -0.44 0.75
CA LEU A 167 0.89 -0.64 -0.47
C LEU A 167 -0.01 0.58 -0.66
N LEU A 168 0.15 1.27 -1.78
CA LEU A 168 -0.59 2.48 -2.10
C LEU A 168 -1.50 2.20 -3.31
N ASP A 169 -2.81 2.30 -3.12
CA ASP A 169 -3.82 2.16 -4.16
C ASP A 169 -4.33 3.53 -4.57
N GLU A 170 -3.87 4.03 -5.73
CA GLU A 170 -4.26 5.35 -6.29
C GLU A 170 -4.19 6.48 -5.23
N PRO A 171 -3.04 6.70 -4.56
CA PRO A 171 -2.99 7.51 -3.33
C PRO A 171 -3.31 8.99 -3.52
N THR A 172 -3.44 9.46 -4.75
CA THR A 172 -3.76 10.86 -5.09
C THR A 172 -5.05 11.02 -5.89
N GLY A 173 -5.77 9.94 -6.17
CA GLY A 173 -6.91 9.93 -7.09
C GLY A 173 -8.10 10.78 -6.65
N ASN A 174 -8.20 11.16 -5.36
CA ASN A 174 -9.32 11.93 -4.80
C ASN A 174 -8.88 13.27 -4.16
N ILE A 175 -7.73 13.80 -4.57
CA ILE A 175 -7.21 15.08 -4.07
C ILE A 175 -6.80 15.97 -5.23
N ASP A 176 -6.75 17.29 -5.01
CA ASP A 176 -6.31 18.26 -6.01
C ASP A 176 -4.81 18.10 -6.35
N SER A 177 -4.40 18.57 -7.53
CA SER A 177 -3.05 18.40 -8.06
C SER A 177 -1.94 18.99 -7.18
N LYS A 178 -2.19 20.11 -6.52
CA LYS A 178 -1.22 20.74 -5.62
C LYS A 178 -0.99 19.86 -4.39
N THR A 179 -2.07 19.44 -3.76
CA THR A 179 -2.05 18.54 -2.61
C THR A 179 -1.47 17.17 -2.99
N ALA A 180 -1.75 16.68 -4.21
CA ALA A 180 -1.17 15.44 -4.75
C ALA A 180 0.36 15.50 -4.76
N THR A 181 0.95 16.61 -5.23
CA THR A 181 2.41 16.80 -5.23
C THR A 181 2.99 16.75 -3.81
N GLU A 182 2.31 17.34 -2.83
CA GLU A 182 2.74 17.29 -1.43
C GLU A 182 2.68 15.87 -0.86
N ILE A 183 1.64 15.09 -1.18
CA ILE A 183 1.52 13.68 -0.76
C ILE A 183 2.61 12.84 -1.38
N VAL A 184 2.92 13.03 -2.66
CA VAL A 184 4.03 12.34 -3.35
C VAL A 184 5.37 12.67 -2.68
N GLY A 185 5.62 13.96 -2.39
CA GLY A 185 6.81 14.38 -1.66
C GLY A 185 6.93 13.71 -0.28
N LEU A 186 5.82 13.58 0.44
CA LEU A 186 5.79 12.85 1.72
C LEU A 186 6.11 11.36 1.53
N ILE A 187 5.55 10.70 0.52
CA ILE A 187 5.80 9.28 0.21
C ILE A 187 7.29 9.08 -0.12
N LYS A 188 7.86 9.92 -0.98
CA LYS A 188 9.32 9.87 -1.30
C LYS A 188 10.18 10.05 -0.05
N LYS A 189 9.84 11.02 0.79
CA LYS A 189 10.55 11.24 2.05
C LYS A 189 10.53 10.01 2.96
N LEU A 190 9.39 9.34 3.09
CA LEU A 190 9.28 8.10 3.86
C LEU A 190 10.16 6.99 3.28
N ASN A 191 10.22 6.84 1.94
CA ASN A 191 11.08 5.85 1.30
C ASN A 191 12.57 6.14 1.55
N VAL A 192 13.01 7.39 1.32
CA VAL A 192 14.44 7.77 1.40
C VAL A 192 14.94 7.82 2.85
N GLU A 193 14.21 8.50 3.74
CA GLU A 193 14.66 8.76 5.12
C GLU A 193 14.41 7.59 6.06
N GLN A 194 13.26 6.91 5.92
CA GLN A 194 12.87 5.80 6.78
C GLN A 194 13.13 4.42 6.14
N LYS A 195 13.61 4.40 4.88
CA LYS A 195 13.88 3.18 4.09
C LYS A 195 12.69 2.22 4.02
N VAL A 196 11.48 2.76 4.07
CA VAL A 196 10.24 1.98 3.89
C VAL A 196 10.11 1.61 2.43
N SER A 197 9.98 0.33 2.13
CA SER A 197 9.70 -0.12 0.76
C SER A 197 8.30 0.30 0.35
N ILE A 198 8.09 0.69 -0.91
CA ILE A 198 6.82 1.19 -1.40
C ILE A 198 6.43 0.48 -2.69
N ILE A 199 5.21 -0.02 -2.74
CA ILE A 199 4.58 -0.55 -3.95
C ILE A 199 3.32 0.27 -4.17
N MET A 200 3.27 1.01 -5.27
CA MET A 200 2.17 1.89 -5.61
C MET A 200 1.49 1.40 -6.88
N VAL A 201 0.16 1.40 -6.92
CA VAL A 201 -0.59 1.23 -8.16
C VAL A 201 -1.23 2.55 -8.55
N THR A 202 -1.15 2.86 -9.84
CA THR A 202 -1.74 4.09 -10.38
C THR A 202 -2.00 3.96 -11.89
N HIS A 203 -2.89 4.80 -12.41
CA HIS A 203 -3.06 5.02 -13.84
C HIS A 203 -2.43 6.37 -14.29
N ASP A 204 -1.93 7.17 -13.35
CA ASP A 204 -1.27 8.44 -13.62
C ASP A 204 0.22 8.23 -13.91
N GLN A 205 0.64 8.56 -15.16
CA GLN A 205 2.03 8.44 -15.60
C GLN A 205 2.99 9.35 -14.83
N HIS A 206 2.54 10.55 -14.45
CA HIS A 206 3.36 11.48 -13.71
C HIS A 206 3.67 10.92 -12.31
N LEU A 207 2.62 10.44 -11.63
CA LEU A 207 2.76 9.82 -10.32
C LEU A 207 3.61 8.56 -10.37
N ALA A 208 3.45 7.73 -11.40
CA ALA A 208 4.26 6.53 -11.60
C ALA A 208 5.74 6.86 -11.77
N GLY A 209 6.06 7.93 -12.49
CA GLY A 209 7.44 8.39 -12.72
C GLY A 209 8.17 8.88 -11.46
N GLU A 210 7.46 9.10 -10.36
CA GLU A 210 8.07 9.44 -9.06
C GLU A 210 8.71 8.23 -8.35
N ALA A 211 8.37 7.02 -8.79
CA ALA A 211 9.00 5.79 -8.33
C ALA A 211 10.33 5.54 -9.04
N LYS A 212 11.28 4.88 -8.35
CA LYS A 212 12.54 4.46 -8.95
C LYS A 212 12.35 3.45 -10.08
N ARG A 213 11.33 2.61 -9.99
CA ARG A 213 11.00 1.57 -10.99
C ARG A 213 9.53 1.65 -11.31
N THR A 214 9.20 1.73 -12.60
CA THR A 214 7.82 1.71 -13.10
C THR A 214 7.61 0.48 -13.96
N LEU A 215 6.66 -0.35 -13.56
CA LEU A 215 6.25 -1.57 -14.25
C LEU A 215 4.93 -1.30 -14.98
N GLN A 216 4.94 -1.44 -16.29
CA GLN A 216 3.73 -1.32 -17.12
C GLN A 216 2.91 -2.59 -17.02
N MET A 217 1.64 -2.45 -16.65
CA MET A 217 0.73 -3.57 -16.53
C MET A 217 -0.43 -3.45 -17.52
N PHE A 218 -0.63 -4.48 -18.34
CA PHE A 218 -1.69 -4.54 -19.33
C PHE A 218 -2.27 -5.96 -19.40
N ASP A 219 -3.60 -6.09 -19.45
CA ASP A 219 -4.34 -7.36 -19.57
C ASP A 219 -3.84 -8.49 -18.63
N GLY A 220 -3.50 -8.15 -17.40
CA GLY A 220 -3.07 -9.13 -16.38
C GLY A 220 -1.60 -9.55 -16.48
N GLU A 221 -0.78 -8.87 -17.27
CA GLU A 221 0.64 -9.13 -17.45
C GLU A 221 1.49 -7.87 -17.23
N ILE A 222 2.76 -8.03 -16.82
CA ILE A 222 3.76 -6.96 -16.83
C ILE A 222 4.44 -6.98 -18.20
N THR A 223 4.27 -5.90 -18.96
CA THR A 223 4.73 -5.80 -20.34
C THR A 223 6.08 -5.12 -20.49
N SER A 224 6.44 -4.23 -19.59
CA SER A 224 7.72 -3.53 -19.58
C SER A 224 8.08 -3.00 -18.20
N GLU A 225 9.34 -2.69 -18.02
CA GLU A 225 9.89 -2.03 -16.83
C GLU A 225 10.75 -0.84 -17.26
N VAL A 226 10.56 0.29 -16.58
CA VAL A 226 11.37 1.50 -16.74
C VAL A 226 12.04 1.83 -15.41
N ILE A 227 13.35 2.02 -15.42
CA ILE A 227 14.13 2.46 -14.25
C ILE A 227 14.43 3.95 -14.44
N SER A 228 14.06 4.76 -13.45
CA SER A 228 14.36 6.20 -13.43
C SER A 228 15.70 6.45 -12.74
N ASP A 229 16.60 7.15 -13.41
CA ASP A 229 17.86 7.66 -12.82
C ASP A 229 17.50 8.85 -11.90
N GLN A 230 17.09 8.60 -10.65
CA GLN A 230 16.78 9.63 -9.64
C GLN A 230 17.83 9.64 -8.53
#